data_819f5faf740267dda25afb6f8ab65c0d
#
_entry.id   819f5faf740267dda25afb6f8ab65c0d
#
_cell.length_a   1.000
_cell.length_b   1.000
_cell.length_c   1.000
_cell.angle_alpha   90.00
_cell.angle_beta   90.00
_cell.angle_gamma   90.00
#
_symmetry.space_group_name_H-M   'P 1'
#
loop_
_entity.id
_entity.type
_entity.pdbx_description
1 polymer ?
#
loop_
_entity_poly.entity_id
_entity_poly.type
_entity_poly.pdbx_seq_one_letter_code
_entity_poly.pdbx_strand_id
1 'polypeptide(L)'
;FDVTDMLADGKNVISAVLGRGHYSGFCGYSGAMIYGKESSFIAMLNIVYTDGTIEVIKTDSSWEFTDKAPISDCDYFDGESYDAKLEYNPLADDKRWVKYGIKQQPKKPVPTNGTLSDTDFKLTAQKGNTAKIIKNFVGKFVCENPKNHFVYDVGQNMVGTIKLKVKGQCGQSIKIRYGEMTHKDGCIYIKNLRSAANTDIYILCGRDTEEFIPTFASHGFRYVEISGNGCDILKDMIISVDGLAISNIDT
;
A
#
# COMPACT_ATOMS: atom_id res chain seq x y z
N PHE A 1 10.13 0.56 -17.00
CA PHE A 1 8.83 -0.01 -17.33
C PHE A 1 8.45 0.45 -18.74
N ASP A 2 7.96 -0.47 -19.58
CA ASP A 2 7.31 -0.13 -20.83
C ASP A 2 5.85 0.17 -20.53
N VAL A 3 5.37 1.33 -20.97
CA VAL A 3 4.00 1.80 -20.76
C VAL A 3 3.29 2.08 -22.08
N THR A 4 3.85 1.62 -23.20
CA THR A 4 3.33 1.87 -24.54
C THR A 4 1.87 1.48 -24.67
N ASP A 5 1.50 0.29 -24.21
CA ASP A 5 0.13 -0.22 -24.28
C ASP A 5 -0.84 0.45 -23.28
N MET A 6 -0.34 1.30 -22.39
CA MET A 6 -1.15 2.05 -21.42
C MET A 6 -1.57 3.42 -21.96
N LEU A 7 -0.99 3.86 -23.06
CA LEU A 7 -1.32 5.15 -23.66
C LEU A 7 -2.65 5.08 -24.42
N ALA A 8 -3.46 6.12 -24.25
CA ALA A 8 -4.72 6.29 -24.95
C ALA A 8 -4.68 7.59 -25.78
N ASP A 9 -5.51 7.65 -26.81
CA ASP A 9 -5.71 8.90 -27.56
C ASP A 9 -6.26 10.00 -26.64
N GLY A 10 -5.70 11.19 -26.73
CA GLY A 10 -6.12 12.36 -25.96
C GLY A 10 -5.35 12.50 -24.62
N LYS A 11 -6.08 12.79 -23.54
CA LYS A 11 -5.47 13.10 -22.24
C LYS A 11 -4.96 11.84 -21.54
N ASN A 12 -3.67 11.80 -21.25
CA ASN A 12 -3.04 10.80 -20.40
C ASN A 12 -2.57 11.45 -19.10
N VAL A 13 -2.53 10.69 -18.01
CA VAL A 13 -2.03 11.13 -16.70
C VAL A 13 -1.00 10.14 -16.21
N ILE A 14 0.15 10.65 -15.80
CA ILE A 14 1.13 9.89 -15.04
C ILE A 14 1.02 10.29 -13.56
N SER A 15 0.85 9.32 -12.69
CA SER A 15 0.74 9.55 -11.25
C SER A 15 1.58 8.56 -10.46
N ALA A 16 1.97 8.95 -9.25
CA ALA A 16 2.68 8.10 -8.32
C ALA A 16 2.10 8.24 -6.92
N VAL A 17 1.95 7.11 -6.23
CA VAL A 17 1.61 7.08 -4.80
C VAL A 17 2.88 6.73 -4.04
N LEU A 18 3.22 7.52 -3.04
CA LEU A 18 4.44 7.35 -2.25
C LEU A 18 4.10 6.73 -0.90
N GLY A 19 4.52 5.48 -0.70
CA GLY A 19 4.51 4.83 0.60
C GLY A 19 5.75 5.16 1.43
N ARG A 20 5.70 4.93 2.74
CA ARG A 20 6.84 5.15 3.64
C ARG A 20 7.96 4.14 3.41
N GLY A 21 7.61 2.87 3.17
CA GLY A 21 8.56 1.77 3.02
C GLY A 21 9.58 1.74 4.17
N HIS A 22 10.79 1.28 3.90
CA HIS A 22 11.90 1.35 4.86
C HIS A 22 12.56 2.73 4.95
N TYR A 23 12.27 3.64 4.02
CA TYR A 23 12.94 4.94 4.00
C TYR A 23 12.49 5.82 5.17
N SER A 24 11.19 5.98 5.35
CA SER A 24 10.61 6.76 6.44
C SER A 24 9.76 5.94 7.42
N GLY A 25 9.47 4.68 7.10
CA GLY A 25 8.81 3.72 7.99
C GLY A 25 9.78 3.03 8.96
N PHE A 26 9.29 2.01 9.64
CA PHE A 26 10.09 1.23 10.58
C PHE A 26 11.08 0.30 9.89
N CYS A 27 12.30 0.27 10.40
CA CYS A 27 13.36 -0.67 10.03
C CYS A 27 13.64 -1.61 11.21
N GLY A 28 12.66 -2.41 11.59
CA GLY A 28 12.74 -3.33 12.72
C GLY A 28 13.09 -2.60 14.03
N TYR A 29 14.10 -3.08 14.74
CA TYR A 29 14.55 -2.50 16.01
C TYR A 29 15.25 -1.15 15.91
N SER A 30 15.65 -0.75 14.72
CA SER A 30 16.35 0.51 14.52
C SER A 30 15.43 1.73 14.61
N GLY A 31 14.12 1.51 14.67
CA GLY A 31 13.11 2.57 14.70
C GLY A 31 12.66 3.03 13.32
N ALA A 32 11.91 4.13 13.28
CA ALA A 32 11.42 4.74 12.06
C ALA A 32 12.31 5.91 11.61
N MET A 33 12.18 6.31 10.35
CA MET A 33 12.81 7.51 9.77
C MET A 33 14.35 7.48 9.78
N ILE A 34 14.95 6.29 9.70
CA ILE A 34 16.39 6.10 9.76
C ILE A 34 17.09 6.73 8.55
N TYR A 35 16.51 6.55 7.36
CA TYR A 35 17.10 7.04 6.10
C TYR A 35 16.56 8.42 5.71
N GLY A 36 15.38 8.81 6.18
CA GLY A 36 14.79 10.12 5.94
C GLY A 36 13.37 10.21 6.47
N LYS A 37 12.87 11.46 6.58
CA LYS A 37 11.53 11.72 7.11
C LYS A 37 10.47 11.84 6.00
N GLU A 38 10.88 12.29 4.82
CA GLU A 38 10.00 12.64 3.72
C GLU A 38 10.33 11.77 2.50
N SER A 39 9.35 10.99 2.04
CA SER A 39 9.48 10.23 0.80
C SER A 39 9.67 11.18 -0.38
N SER A 40 10.52 10.78 -1.33
CA SER A 40 10.82 11.58 -2.52
C SER A 40 10.62 10.74 -3.77
N PHE A 41 10.24 11.39 -4.86
CA PHE A 41 9.96 10.74 -6.13
C PHE A 41 10.68 11.46 -7.26
N ILE A 42 11.27 10.71 -8.16
CA ILE A 42 11.82 11.18 -9.44
C ILE A 42 11.42 10.20 -10.52
N ALA A 43 10.92 10.71 -11.64
CA ALA A 43 10.57 9.93 -12.80
C ALA A 43 10.95 10.64 -14.10
N MET A 44 11.17 9.83 -15.13
CA MET A 44 11.39 10.27 -16.50
C MET A 44 10.64 9.32 -17.44
N LEU A 45 9.78 9.87 -18.29
CA LEU A 45 9.09 9.15 -19.34
C LEU A 45 9.68 9.60 -20.69
N ASN A 46 10.16 8.64 -21.48
CA ASN A 46 10.59 8.86 -22.86
C ASN A 46 9.49 8.36 -23.80
N ILE A 47 8.99 9.23 -24.67
CA ILE A 47 8.00 8.92 -25.69
C ILE A 47 8.70 9.00 -27.04
N VAL A 48 8.67 7.90 -27.78
CA VAL A 48 9.20 7.83 -29.15
C VAL A 48 8.02 7.77 -30.10
N TYR A 49 7.84 8.81 -30.90
CA TYR A 49 6.77 8.88 -31.89
C TYR A 49 7.11 8.10 -33.16
N THR A 50 6.10 7.79 -33.95
CA THR A 50 6.24 7.02 -35.21
C THR A 50 7.09 7.75 -36.28
N ASP A 51 7.19 9.08 -36.21
CA ASP A 51 8.06 9.89 -37.08
C ASP A 51 9.53 9.95 -36.60
N GLY A 52 9.84 9.27 -35.48
CA GLY A 52 11.17 9.22 -34.86
C GLY A 52 11.46 10.39 -33.92
N THR A 53 10.53 11.32 -33.70
CA THR A 53 10.71 12.37 -32.69
C THR A 53 10.64 11.79 -31.29
N ILE A 54 11.37 12.40 -30.36
CA ILE A 54 11.43 11.96 -28.97
C ILE A 54 10.99 13.10 -28.06
N GLU A 55 10.04 12.81 -27.20
CA GLU A 55 9.62 13.70 -26.11
C GLU A 55 10.04 13.11 -24.78
N VAL A 56 10.53 13.95 -23.86
CA VAL A 56 10.96 13.54 -22.53
C VAL A 56 10.20 14.32 -21.47
N ILE A 57 9.35 13.64 -20.74
CA ILE A 57 8.61 14.19 -19.59
C ILE A 57 9.38 13.83 -18.31
N LYS A 58 9.71 14.85 -17.52
CA LYS A 58 10.44 14.69 -16.24
C LYS A 58 9.62 15.25 -15.10
N THR A 59 9.84 14.71 -13.90
CA THR A 59 9.33 15.36 -12.69
C THR A 59 10.00 16.70 -12.49
N ASP A 60 9.21 17.75 -12.38
CA ASP A 60 9.63 19.13 -12.15
C ASP A 60 8.57 19.90 -11.35
N SER A 61 8.70 21.23 -11.29
CA SER A 61 7.77 22.12 -10.56
C SER A 61 6.38 22.24 -11.18
N SER A 62 6.15 21.71 -12.35
CA SER A 62 4.82 21.69 -12.99
C SER A 62 3.92 20.59 -12.42
N TRP A 63 4.51 19.60 -11.77
CA TRP A 63 3.77 18.50 -11.15
C TRP A 63 2.94 18.98 -9.96
N GLU A 64 1.82 18.34 -9.80
CA GLU A 64 0.90 18.59 -8.69
C GLU A 64 0.95 17.43 -7.70
N PHE A 65 0.67 17.70 -6.44
CA PHE A 65 0.61 16.68 -5.40
C PHE A 65 -0.62 16.90 -4.51
N THR A 66 -0.97 15.85 -3.78
CA THR A 66 -1.97 15.91 -2.72
C THR A 66 -1.54 15.03 -1.54
N ASP A 67 -1.79 15.48 -0.34
CA ASP A 67 -1.72 14.71 0.91
C ASP A 67 -3.10 14.18 1.34
N LYS A 68 -4.14 14.47 0.54
CA LYS A 68 -5.52 14.01 0.76
C LYS A 68 -5.83 12.80 -0.12
N ALA A 69 -5.02 11.75 0.06
CA ALA A 69 -5.15 10.49 -0.67
C ALA A 69 -5.80 9.42 0.22
N PRO A 70 -6.32 8.33 -0.37
CA PRO A 70 -6.93 7.23 0.38
C PRO A 70 -5.99 6.60 1.40
N ILE A 71 -4.70 6.44 1.07
CA ILE A 71 -3.70 5.86 1.97
C ILE A 71 -3.17 6.97 2.87
N SER A 72 -3.55 6.93 4.14
CA SER A 72 -3.12 7.92 5.14
C SER A 72 -1.83 7.52 5.87
N ASP A 73 -1.56 6.22 5.97
CA ASP A 73 -0.32 5.66 6.51
C ASP A 73 -0.07 4.29 5.89
N CYS A 74 1.21 3.92 5.73
CA CYS A 74 1.60 2.59 5.30
C CYS A 74 3.02 2.28 5.74
N ASP A 75 3.20 1.10 6.32
CA ASP A 75 4.46 0.64 6.87
C ASP A 75 4.54 -0.89 6.83
N TYR A 76 5.69 -1.45 6.49
CA TYR A 76 5.87 -2.92 6.48
C TYR A 76 5.74 -3.57 7.85
N PHE A 77 5.89 -2.79 8.91
CA PHE A 77 5.87 -3.27 10.28
C PHE A 77 4.49 -3.14 10.90
N ASP A 78 3.82 -2.04 10.62
CA ASP A 78 2.55 -1.70 11.25
C ASP A 78 1.34 -2.01 10.36
N GLY A 79 1.46 -1.87 9.04
CA GLY A 79 0.39 -2.11 8.08
C GLY A 79 -0.03 -0.86 7.32
N GLU A 80 -1.21 -0.89 6.73
CA GLU A 80 -1.76 0.18 5.89
C GLU A 80 -3.10 0.70 6.43
N SER A 81 -3.28 2.02 6.38
CA SER A 81 -4.55 2.68 6.69
C SER A 81 -5.12 3.33 5.43
N TYR A 82 -6.31 2.89 5.02
CA TYR A 82 -6.98 3.31 3.80
C TYR A 82 -8.37 3.88 4.08
N ASP A 83 -8.65 5.07 3.58
CA ASP A 83 -9.97 5.72 3.64
C ASP A 83 -10.61 5.78 2.24
N ALA A 84 -11.54 4.87 1.96
CA ALA A 84 -12.20 4.80 0.66
C ALA A 84 -13.05 6.04 0.32
N LYS A 85 -13.39 6.88 1.29
CA LYS A 85 -14.07 8.16 1.04
C LYS A 85 -13.17 9.16 0.30
N LEU A 86 -11.87 8.97 0.36
CA LEU A 86 -10.88 9.84 -0.27
C LEU A 86 -10.44 9.35 -1.66
N GLU A 87 -11.04 8.27 -2.18
CA GLU A 87 -10.79 7.81 -3.55
C GLU A 87 -11.06 8.92 -4.56
N TYR A 88 -10.29 8.94 -5.63
CA TYR A 88 -10.39 9.96 -6.66
C TYR A 88 -10.13 9.37 -8.06
N ASN A 89 -10.61 10.07 -9.08
CA ASN A 89 -10.27 9.78 -10.45
C ASN A 89 -9.13 10.73 -10.88
N PRO A 90 -7.92 10.24 -11.19
CA PRO A 90 -6.79 11.10 -11.58
C PRO A 90 -7.01 11.85 -12.90
N LEU A 91 -7.99 11.44 -13.73
CA LEU A 91 -8.37 12.13 -14.96
C LEU A 91 -9.36 13.27 -14.75
N ALA A 92 -10.02 13.31 -13.55
CA ALA A 92 -10.96 14.37 -13.21
C ALA A 92 -10.20 15.63 -12.75
N ASP A 93 -10.84 16.79 -12.97
CA ASP A 93 -10.37 18.05 -12.39
C ASP A 93 -10.72 18.06 -10.90
N ASP A 94 -9.75 17.78 -10.07
CA ASP A 94 -9.91 17.66 -8.62
C ASP A 94 -9.10 18.74 -7.90
N LYS A 95 -9.80 19.62 -7.19
CA LYS A 95 -9.21 20.73 -6.42
C LYS A 95 -8.31 20.31 -5.26
N ARG A 96 -8.18 19.01 -4.96
CA ARG A 96 -7.22 18.50 -3.97
C ARG A 96 -5.77 18.62 -4.43
N TRP A 97 -5.56 18.68 -5.75
CA TRP A 97 -4.23 18.79 -6.32
C TRP A 97 -3.72 20.21 -6.24
N VAL A 98 -2.51 20.37 -5.72
CA VAL A 98 -1.84 21.67 -5.62
C VAL A 98 -0.46 21.57 -6.25
N LYS A 99 -0.01 22.66 -6.89
CA LYS A 99 1.33 22.71 -7.46
C LYS A 99 2.37 22.60 -6.35
N TYR A 100 3.33 21.73 -6.57
CA TYR A 100 4.46 21.59 -5.67
C TYR A 100 5.28 22.87 -5.72
N GLY A 101 5.10 23.73 -4.73
CA GLY A 101 5.95 24.91 -4.59
C GLY A 101 7.35 24.48 -4.18
N ILE A 102 8.33 24.67 -5.06
CA ILE A 102 9.75 24.41 -4.78
C ILE A 102 10.21 25.38 -3.69
N LYS A 103 9.80 25.16 -2.44
CA LYS A 103 10.41 25.77 -1.26
C LYS A 103 11.52 24.91 -0.67
N GLN A 104 11.66 23.69 -1.15
CA GLN A 104 12.75 22.80 -0.76
C GLN A 104 13.45 22.33 -2.04
N GLN A 105 14.61 22.92 -2.32
CA GLN A 105 15.58 22.18 -3.10
C GLN A 105 15.73 20.82 -2.44
N PRO A 106 15.76 19.71 -3.20
CA PRO A 106 16.08 18.42 -2.64
C PRO A 106 17.31 18.62 -1.78
N LYS A 107 17.20 18.36 -0.48
CA LYS A 107 18.38 18.31 0.38
C LYS A 107 19.31 17.36 -0.35
N LYS A 108 20.53 17.85 -0.67
CA LYS A 108 21.55 16.99 -1.28
C LYS A 108 21.49 15.64 -0.59
N PRO A 109 21.46 14.54 -1.32
CA PRO A 109 21.51 13.22 -0.69
C PRO A 109 22.64 13.26 0.33
N VAL A 110 22.31 12.99 1.59
CA VAL A 110 23.37 12.91 2.61
C VAL A 110 24.13 11.63 2.28
N PRO A 111 25.39 11.72 1.84
CA PRO A 111 26.17 10.54 1.55
C PRO A 111 26.34 9.76 2.85
N THR A 112 25.87 8.55 2.89
CA THR A 112 26.05 7.70 4.08
C THR A 112 27.48 7.28 4.29
N ASN A 113 28.38 7.43 3.33
CA ASN A 113 29.86 7.26 3.46
C ASN A 113 30.52 7.46 2.08
N GLY A 114 30.57 8.70 1.61
CA GLY A 114 31.29 9.03 0.39
C GLY A 114 30.70 10.27 -0.30
N THR A 115 31.51 11.12 -0.79
CA THR A 115 31.17 12.29 -1.59
C THR A 115 30.64 11.84 -2.95
N LEU A 116 29.31 11.70 -3.08
CA LEU A 116 28.69 11.63 -4.41
C LEU A 116 28.59 13.07 -4.92
N SER A 117 29.24 13.34 -6.05
CA SER A 117 29.06 14.61 -6.76
C SER A 117 27.67 14.64 -7.42
N ASP A 118 27.07 15.81 -7.58
CA ASP A 118 25.78 15.99 -8.26
C ASP A 118 25.75 15.45 -9.71
N THR A 119 26.92 15.09 -10.26
CA THR A 119 27.11 14.56 -11.61
C THR A 119 27.00 13.04 -11.69
N ASP A 120 26.98 12.34 -10.56
CA ASP A 120 27.08 10.87 -10.53
C ASP A 120 25.70 10.17 -10.45
N PHE A 121 24.60 10.94 -10.40
CA PHE A 121 23.24 10.39 -10.36
C PHE A 121 22.78 9.98 -11.75
N LYS A 122 22.66 8.68 -11.97
CA LYS A 122 22.12 8.11 -13.21
C LYS A 122 20.89 7.28 -12.89
N LEU A 123 19.76 7.64 -13.50
CA LEU A 123 18.58 6.79 -13.49
C LEU A 123 18.87 5.52 -14.30
N THR A 124 18.67 4.38 -13.69
CA THR A 124 18.84 3.07 -14.33
C THR A 124 17.56 2.27 -14.19
N ALA A 125 17.31 1.36 -15.14
CA ALA A 125 16.20 0.42 -15.02
C ALA A 125 16.36 -0.45 -13.76
N GLN A 126 15.23 -0.80 -13.15
CA GLN A 126 15.20 -1.73 -12.03
C GLN A 126 15.76 -3.09 -12.47
N LYS A 127 16.70 -3.64 -11.72
CA LYS A 127 17.38 -4.90 -12.05
C LYS A 127 16.76 -6.14 -11.40
N GLY A 128 15.87 -5.96 -10.44
CA GLY A 128 15.23 -7.06 -9.71
C GLY A 128 13.80 -7.31 -10.18
N ASN A 129 13.33 -8.54 -9.99
CA ASN A 129 11.93 -8.88 -10.22
C ASN A 129 11.05 -8.15 -9.22
N THR A 130 9.95 -7.58 -9.70
CA THR A 130 8.93 -6.98 -8.83
C THR A 130 8.12 -8.08 -8.15
N ALA A 131 7.72 -7.83 -6.92
CA ALA A 131 6.79 -8.71 -6.22
C ALA A 131 5.43 -8.72 -6.93
N LYS A 132 4.87 -9.93 -7.10
CA LYS A 132 3.58 -10.16 -7.77
C LYS A 132 2.72 -11.08 -6.93
N ILE A 133 1.41 -10.96 -7.06
CA ILE A 133 0.49 -11.94 -6.52
C ILE A 133 0.64 -13.22 -7.34
N ILE A 134 1.07 -14.31 -6.69
CA ILE A 134 1.32 -15.60 -7.34
C ILE A 134 0.22 -16.61 -7.09
N LYS A 135 -0.57 -16.43 -6.03
CA LYS A 135 -1.64 -17.36 -5.66
C LYS A 135 -2.71 -16.69 -4.80
N ASN A 136 -3.96 -17.10 -5.03
CA ASN A 136 -5.12 -16.75 -4.20
C ASN A 136 -5.52 -17.95 -3.34
N PHE A 137 -5.74 -17.70 -2.03
CA PHE A 137 -6.23 -18.69 -1.07
C PHE A 137 -7.57 -18.22 -0.52
N VAL A 138 -8.62 -18.98 -0.77
CA VAL A 138 -9.96 -18.67 -0.25
C VAL A 138 -9.98 -18.86 1.26
N GLY A 139 -10.24 -17.80 1.98
CA GLY A 139 -10.32 -17.80 3.44
C GLY A 139 -11.62 -18.45 3.92
N LYS A 140 -11.50 -19.30 4.95
CA LYS A 140 -12.64 -19.97 5.57
C LYS A 140 -12.89 -19.37 6.95
N PHE A 141 -14.13 -19.01 7.22
CA PHE A 141 -14.53 -18.59 8.56
C PHE A 141 -14.27 -19.71 9.58
N VAL A 142 -13.60 -19.38 10.65
CA VAL A 142 -13.25 -20.32 11.74
C VAL A 142 -14.19 -20.13 12.92
N CYS A 143 -14.21 -18.93 13.49
CA CYS A 143 -15.01 -18.63 14.68
C CYS A 143 -15.18 -17.12 14.87
N GLU A 144 -16.12 -16.76 15.71
CA GLU A 144 -16.14 -15.51 16.44
C GLU A 144 -15.45 -15.74 17.78
N ASN A 145 -14.41 -14.98 18.07
CA ASN A 145 -13.64 -15.16 19.31
C ASN A 145 -14.28 -14.39 20.48
N PRO A 146 -13.81 -14.58 21.74
CA PRO A 146 -14.39 -13.94 22.92
C PRO A 146 -14.34 -12.40 22.94
N LYS A 147 -13.66 -11.78 21.95
CA LYS A 147 -13.61 -10.33 21.76
C LYS A 147 -14.61 -9.84 20.71
N ASN A 148 -15.50 -10.71 20.23
CA ASN A 148 -16.43 -10.48 19.12
C ASN A 148 -15.69 -10.12 17.81
N HIS A 149 -14.52 -10.72 17.57
CA HIS A 149 -13.78 -10.60 16.32
C HIS A 149 -13.97 -11.84 15.48
N PHE A 150 -14.04 -11.68 14.16
CA PHE A 150 -14.28 -12.74 13.19
C PHE A 150 -12.94 -13.26 12.64
N VAL A 151 -12.68 -14.55 12.84
CA VAL A 151 -11.41 -15.18 12.47
C VAL A 151 -11.57 -16.05 11.23
N TYR A 152 -10.66 -15.89 10.29
CA TYR A 152 -10.59 -16.63 9.03
C TYR A 152 -9.25 -17.35 8.93
N ASP A 153 -9.25 -18.58 8.36
CA ASP A 153 -8.07 -19.37 8.02
C ASP A 153 -7.92 -19.42 6.50
N VAL A 154 -6.83 -18.92 5.95
CA VAL A 154 -6.50 -19.02 4.52
C VAL A 154 -5.86 -20.36 4.15
N GLY A 155 -5.69 -21.26 5.11
CA GLY A 155 -5.29 -22.66 4.90
C GLY A 155 -3.79 -22.89 4.81
N GLN A 156 -2.98 -21.85 4.61
CA GLN A 156 -1.51 -21.95 4.51
C GLN A 156 -0.85 -20.72 5.10
N ASN A 157 0.26 -20.92 5.82
CA ASN A 157 1.12 -19.80 6.22
C ASN A 157 1.86 -19.25 5.00
N MET A 158 1.82 -17.95 4.79
CA MET A 158 2.39 -17.29 3.61
C MET A 158 2.86 -15.87 3.92
N VAL A 159 3.64 -15.30 3.02
CA VAL A 159 3.85 -13.85 2.94
C VAL A 159 2.93 -13.28 1.87
N GLY A 160 2.22 -12.22 2.20
CA GLY A 160 1.28 -11.63 1.27
C GLY A 160 0.37 -10.58 1.90
N THR A 161 -0.75 -10.37 1.27
CA THR A 161 -1.81 -9.48 1.74
C THR A 161 -3.17 -10.18 1.64
N ILE A 162 -4.25 -9.48 1.89
CA ILE A 162 -5.61 -9.99 1.72
C ILE A 162 -6.36 -9.27 0.61
N LYS A 163 -7.43 -9.91 0.16
CA LYS A 163 -8.54 -9.28 -0.52
C LYS A 163 -9.77 -9.41 0.37
N LEU A 164 -10.19 -8.28 0.94
CA LEU A 164 -11.40 -8.18 1.74
C LEU A 164 -12.54 -7.69 0.84
N LYS A 165 -13.66 -8.44 0.81
CA LYS A 165 -14.94 -7.93 0.32
C LYS A 165 -15.88 -7.69 1.48
N VAL A 166 -16.45 -6.50 1.54
CA VAL A 166 -17.24 -6.05 2.67
C VAL A 166 -18.35 -5.13 2.23
N LYS A 167 -19.42 -5.05 3.02
CA LYS A 167 -20.50 -4.07 2.90
C LYS A 167 -20.68 -3.36 4.24
N GLY A 168 -21.12 -2.10 4.21
CA GLY A 168 -21.37 -1.36 5.44
C GLY A 168 -21.69 0.09 5.18
N GLN A 169 -21.77 0.86 6.25
CA GLN A 169 -22.11 2.29 6.18
C GLN A 169 -20.85 3.13 5.95
N CYS A 170 -21.03 4.26 5.27
CA CYS A 170 -19.97 5.24 5.10
C CYS A 170 -19.37 5.65 6.44
N GLY A 171 -18.05 5.61 6.53
CA GLY A 171 -17.30 5.96 7.73
C GLY A 171 -17.11 4.83 8.74
N GLN A 172 -17.75 3.66 8.56
CA GLN A 172 -17.40 2.49 9.37
C GLN A 172 -15.95 2.10 9.10
N SER A 173 -15.21 1.80 10.17
CA SER A 173 -13.80 1.47 10.09
C SER A 173 -13.59 0.00 10.49
N ILE A 174 -12.95 -0.74 9.60
CA ILE A 174 -12.63 -2.16 9.79
C ILE A 174 -11.15 -2.29 10.12
N LYS A 175 -10.88 -3.06 11.14
CA LYS A 175 -9.53 -3.45 11.57
C LYS A 175 -9.26 -4.88 11.14
N ILE A 176 -8.16 -5.08 10.44
CA ILE A 176 -7.71 -6.34 9.90
C ILE A 176 -6.37 -6.66 10.55
N ARG A 177 -6.30 -7.73 11.33
CA ARG A 177 -5.08 -8.18 11.99
C ARG A 177 -4.65 -9.52 11.47
N TYR A 178 -3.35 -9.70 11.34
CA TYR A 178 -2.74 -10.90 10.78
C TYR A 178 -1.98 -11.70 11.82
N GLY A 179 -1.98 -13.02 11.68
CA GLY A 179 -1.20 -13.90 12.54
C GLY A 179 -0.96 -15.28 11.94
N GLU A 180 0.11 -15.91 12.38
CA GLU A 180 0.52 -17.23 11.89
C GLU A 180 -0.19 -18.36 12.67
N MET A 181 -0.62 -18.06 13.89
CA MET A 181 -1.24 -19.01 14.83
C MET A 181 -2.39 -18.36 15.58
N THR A 182 -3.25 -19.23 16.15
CA THR A 182 -4.31 -18.82 17.07
C THR A 182 -4.13 -19.48 18.43
N HIS A 183 -4.66 -18.87 19.48
CA HIS A 183 -4.91 -19.50 20.75
C HIS A 183 -6.09 -20.49 20.64
N LYS A 184 -6.28 -21.32 21.68
CA LYS A 184 -7.41 -22.29 21.73
C LYS A 184 -8.78 -21.62 21.69
N ASP A 185 -8.88 -20.37 22.16
CA ASP A 185 -10.10 -19.57 22.15
C ASP A 185 -10.35 -18.85 20.82
N GLY A 186 -9.52 -19.09 19.81
CA GLY A 186 -9.62 -18.48 18.49
C GLY A 186 -8.97 -17.10 18.37
N CYS A 187 -8.50 -16.48 19.45
CA CYS A 187 -7.76 -15.21 19.33
C CYS A 187 -6.43 -15.42 18.59
N ILE A 188 -6.07 -14.48 17.72
CA ILE A 188 -4.78 -14.53 17.03
C ILE A 188 -3.64 -14.38 18.04
N TYR A 189 -2.61 -15.22 17.90
CA TYR A 189 -1.37 -15.13 18.67
C TYR A 189 -0.46 -14.06 18.08
N ILE A 190 -0.17 -13.02 18.85
CA ILE A 190 0.58 -11.83 18.40
C ILE A 190 1.90 -11.58 19.16
N LYS A 191 2.21 -12.41 20.19
CA LYS A 191 3.43 -12.19 20.99
C LYS A 191 4.73 -12.36 20.20
N ASN A 192 4.72 -13.15 19.13
CA ASN A 192 5.84 -13.32 18.20
C ASN A 192 6.10 -12.05 17.36
N LEU A 193 5.11 -11.19 17.20
CA LEU A 193 5.22 -9.95 16.41
C LEU A 193 5.96 -8.83 17.17
N ARG A 194 6.17 -9.02 18.48
CA ARG A 194 6.85 -8.07 19.37
C ARG A 194 6.15 -6.69 19.36
N SER A 195 6.74 -5.65 18.76
CA SER A 195 6.20 -4.29 18.67
C SER A 195 5.47 -3.99 17.35
N ALA A 196 5.49 -4.90 16.36
CA ALA A 196 4.77 -4.70 15.12
C ALA A 196 3.26 -4.74 15.33
N ALA A 197 2.53 -3.76 14.84
CA ALA A 197 1.07 -3.74 14.90
C ALA A 197 0.46 -4.80 13.98
N ASN A 198 1.10 -5.06 12.83
CA ASN A 198 0.70 -6.07 11.84
C ASN A 198 -0.81 -6.00 11.54
N THR A 199 -1.29 -4.78 11.24
CA THR A 199 -2.71 -4.44 11.22
C THR A 199 -3.00 -3.46 10.11
N ASP A 200 -3.98 -3.78 9.26
CA ASP A 200 -4.50 -2.82 8.29
C ASP A 200 -5.84 -2.24 8.78
N ILE A 201 -6.11 -1.02 8.35
CA ILE A 201 -7.36 -0.30 8.64
C ILE A 201 -8.02 0.07 7.31
N TYR A 202 -9.29 -0.26 7.16
CA TYR A 202 -10.09 0.13 6.01
C TYR A 202 -11.33 0.91 6.46
N ILE A 203 -11.50 2.14 5.95
CA ILE A 203 -12.65 2.97 6.21
C ILE A 203 -13.55 2.96 4.98
N LEU A 204 -14.79 2.49 5.16
CA LEU A 204 -15.78 2.34 4.09
C LEU A 204 -16.29 3.69 3.57
N CYS A 205 -16.56 3.76 2.27
CA CYS A 205 -17.28 4.89 1.67
C CYS A 205 -18.79 4.67 1.55
N GLY A 206 -19.31 3.47 1.85
CA GLY A 206 -20.74 3.16 1.90
C GLY A 206 -21.32 2.67 0.58
N ARG A 207 -20.53 2.04 -0.29
CA ARG A 207 -21.02 1.31 -1.48
C ARG A 207 -21.70 0.01 -1.07
N ASP A 208 -22.56 -0.53 -1.92
CA ASP A 208 -23.25 -1.82 -1.69
C ASP A 208 -22.25 -2.96 -1.41
N THR A 209 -21.11 -2.93 -2.09
CA THR A 209 -19.98 -3.84 -1.86
C THR A 209 -18.69 -3.08 -2.14
N GLU A 210 -17.74 -3.21 -1.22
CA GLU A 210 -16.42 -2.62 -1.32
C GLU A 210 -15.37 -3.73 -1.31
N GLU A 211 -14.31 -3.55 -2.09
CA GLU A 211 -13.16 -4.44 -2.12
C GLU A 211 -11.92 -3.67 -1.69
N PHE A 212 -11.17 -4.23 -0.74
CA PHE A 212 -9.93 -3.66 -0.26
C PHE A 212 -8.78 -4.67 -0.41
N ILE A 213 -7.71 -4.21 -1.01
CA ILE A 213 -6.42 -4.92 -1.09
C ILE A 213 -5.35 -3.91 -0.68
N PRO A 214 -4.62 -4.14 0.43
CA PRO A 214 -3.50 -3.27 0.82
C PRO A 214 -2.49 -3.13 -0.32
N THR A 215 -2.02 -1.91 -0.55
CA THR A 215 -1.13 -1.57 -1.67
C THR A 215 0.35 -1.69 -1.27
N PHE A 216 0.70 -1.18 -0.08
CA PHE A 216 2.08 -1.07 0.37
C PHE A 216 2.41 -1.96 1.58
N ALA A 217 1.41 -2.65 2.15
CA ALA A 217 1.61 -3.55 3.27
C ALA A 217 1.59 -5.02 2.81
N SER A 218 2.47 -5.81 3.38
CA SER A 218 2.46 -7.27 3.26
C SER A 218 2.85 -7.89 4.58
N HIS A 219 2.23 -9.01 4.92
CA HIS A 219 2.32 -9.65 6.23
C HIS A 219 2.66 -11.13 6.09
N GLY A 220 3.30 -11.69 7.13
CA GLY A 220 3.42 -13.14 7.30
C GLY A 220 2.20 -13.64 8.09
N PHE A 221 1.36 -14.50 7.51
CA PHE A 221 0.14 -14.95 8.17
C PHE A 221 -0.45 -16.23 7.58
N ARG A 222 -1.28 -16.87 8.38
CA ARG A 222 -2.26 -17.88 8.00
C ARG A 222 -3.67 -17.49 8.43
N TYR A 223 -3.79 -16.78 9.54
CA TYR A 223 -5.08 -16.37 10.10
C TYR A 223 -5.27 -14.88 9.99
N VAL A 224 -6.50 -14.47 9.71
CA VAL A 224 -6.93 -13.07 9.63
C VAL A 224 -8.04 -12.83 10.62
N GLU A 225 -7.88 -11.86 11.49
CA GLU A 225 -8.89 -11.42 12.45
C GLU A 225 -9.48 -10.10 12.01
N ILE A 226 -10.80 -10.07 11.80
CA ILE A 226 -11.56 -8.89 11.39
C ILE A 226 -12.37 -8.38 12.57
N SER A 227 -12.26 -7.09 12.84
CA SER A 227 -13.03 -6.41 13.90
C SER A 227 -13.39 -4.98 13.48
N GLY A 228 -14.26 -4.33 14.22
CA GLY A 228 -14.46 -2.89 14.10
C GLY A 228 -13.31 -2.11 14.72
N ASN A 229 -13.02 -0.96 14.17
CA ASN A 229 -12.04 -0.01 14.69
C ASN A 229 -12.78 1.22 15.25
N GLY A 230 -13.19 1.12 16.53
CA GLY A 230 -14.01 2.14 17.18
C GLY A 230 -15.50 2.11 16.79
N CYS A 231 -15.95 1.05 16.15
CA CYS A 231 -17.35 0.80 15.80
C CYS A 231 -17.65 -0.69 15.86
N ASP A 232 -18.91 -1.05 15.93
CA ASP A 232 -19.34 -2.45 15.83
C ASP A 232 -19.43 -2.87 14.36
N ILE A 233 -19.07 -4.11 14.09
CA ILE A 233 -19.28 -4.78 12.81
C ILE A 233 -20.01 -6.10 13.03
N LEU A 234 -20.77 -6.52 12.04
CA LEU A 234 -21.51 -7.77 12.04
C LEU A 234 -20.86 -8.76 11.06
N LYS A 235 -21.01 -10.04 11.35
CA LYS A 235 -20.43 -11.10 10.51
C LYS A 235 -20.92 -11.03 9.06
N ASP A 236 -22.18 -10.68 8.84
CA ASP A 236 -22.80 -10.59 7.52
C ASP A 236 -22.32 -9.38 6.70
N MET A 237 -21.64 -8.42 7.32
CA MET A 237 -20.93 -7.35 6.62
C MET A 237 -19.71 -7.89 5.85
N ILE A 238 -19.08 -8.96 6.34
CA ILE A 238 -17.89 -9.56 5.71
C ILE A 238 -18.34 -10.58 4.68
N ILE A 239 -18.18 -10.25 3.39
CA ILE A 239 -18.59 -11.10 2.27
C ILE A 239 -17.54 -12.19 2.01
N SER A 240 -16.27 -11.80 1.89
CA SER A 240 -15.14 -12.73 1.77
C SER A 240 -13.85 -12.13 2.29
N VAL A 241 -12.94 -13.02 2.71
CA VAL A 241 -11.56 -12.72 3.09
C VAL A 241 -10.68 -13.74 2.38
N ASP A 242 -9.93 -13.31 1.38
CA ASP A 242 -9.01 -14.17 0.64
C ASP A 242 -7.57 -13.77 0.92
N GLY A 243 -6.67 -14.74 1.05
CA GLY A 243 -5.23 -14.50 1.15
C GLY A 243 -4.58 -14.43 -0.23
N LEU A 244 -3.78 -13.40 -0.47
CA LEU A 244 -3.05 -13.19 -1.71
C LEU A 244 -1.56 -13.38 -1.44
N ALA A 245 -1.00 -14.52 -1.82
CA ALA A 245 0.43 -14.77 -1.66
C ALA A 245 1.24 -13.93 -2.66
N ILE A 246 2.30 -13.30 -2.17
CA ILE A 246 3.19 -12.42 -2.94
C ILE A 246 4.58 -13.05 -3.02
N SER A 247 5.20 -13.00 -4.20
CA SER A 247 6.58 -13.42 -4.42
C SER A 247 7.24 -12.57 -5.50
N ASN A 248 8.56 -12.41 -5.38
CA ASN A 248 9.41 -11.84 -6.43
C ASN A 248 10.23 -12.92 -7.17
N ILE A 249 9.95 -14.18 -6.92
CA ILE A 249 10.57 -15.32 -7.61
C ILE A 249 9.64 -15.71 -8.75
N ASP A 250 10.19 -15.80 -9.97
CA ASP A 250 9.48 -16.38 -11.10
C ASP A 250 9.43 -17.90 -10.90
N THR A 251 8.20 -18.44 -10.75
CA THR A 251 7.91 -19.88 -10.57
C THR A 251 7.40 -20.47 -11.87
#